data_5cba13dfcf002fbd22a2bb176620fbdb
#
_entry.id   5cba13dfcf002fbd22a2bb176620fbdb
#
_cell.length_a   1.000
_cell.length_b   1.000
_cell.length_c   1.000
_cell.angle_alpha   90.00
_cell.angle_beta   90.00
_cell.angle_gamma   90.00
#
_symmetry.space_group_name_H-M   'P 1'
#
loop_
_entity.id
_entity.type
_entity.pdbx_description
1 polymer ?
#
loop_
_entity_poly.entity_id
_entity_poly.type
_entity_poly.pdbx_seq_one_letter_code
_entity_poly.pdbx_strand_id
1 'polypeptide(L)'
;MVQQNADRLARIAEEILDIARVKHQISHANSSTIALDGTVAQVWHDWRDQDPARRRGQLHLGAQDIHVEFDPEHLRRVLFNLLDNALRYMGPEEDSLQLSTRVTASGRASVQVWSDGAPLDQSIERHLFEPFFSSESRSSGLGLYICRELCERHGATIDYQRTGRTTQRGDMQGNAFTVSFRKTGRLKEPASLFDTVVV
;
A
#
# COMPACT_ATOMS: atom_id res chain seq x y z
N MET A 1 -25.82 -27.84 -17.35
CA MET A 1 -26.28 -26.45 -17.36
C MET A 1 -26.76 -25.97 -15.99
N VAL A 2 -27.62 -26.67 -15.25
CA VAL A 2 -28.12 -26.24 -13.92
C VAL A 2 -27.01 -26.17 -12.89
N GLN A 3 -26.12 -27.18 -12.83
CA GLN A 3 -24.98 -27.21 -11.89
C GLN A 3 -24.03 -26.04 -12.09
N GLN A 4 -23.67 -25.71 -13.33
CA GLN A 4 -22.78 -24.57 -13.63
C GLN A 4 -23.38 -23.22 -13.23
N ASN A 5 -24.70 -23.07 -13.34
CA ASN A 5 -25.38 -21.86 -12.89
C ASN A 5 -25.43 -21.76 -11.35
N ALA A 6 -25.61 -22.89 -10.66
CA ALA A 6 -25.61 -22.97 -9.22
C ALA A 6 -24.19 -22.59 -8.65
N ASP A 7 -23.13 -23.16 -9.23
CA ASP A 7 -21.75 -22.86 -8.83
C ASP A 7 -21.38 -21.39 -9.09
N ARG A 8 -21.88 -20.82 -10.19
CA ARG A 8 -21.70 -19.40 -10.50
C ARG A 8 -22.43 -18.49 -9.51
N LEU A 9 -23.68 -18.82 -9.15
CA LEU A 9 -24.46 -18.06 -8.16
C LEU A 9 -23.85 -18.15 -6.77
N ALA A 10 -23.35 -19.32 -6.35
CA ALA A 10 -22.66 -19.50 -5.07
C ALA A 10 -21.42 -18.61 -5.00
N ARG A 11 -20.60 -18.56 -6.06
CA ARG A 11 -19.42 -17.69 -6.15
C ARG A 11 -19.79 -16.22 -6.05
N ILE A 12 -20.78 -15.75 -6.79
CA ILE A 12 -21.26 -14.36 -6.72
C ILE A 12 -21.75 -14.02 -5.31
N ALA A 13 -22.45 -14.92 -4.63
CA ALA A 13 -22.92 -14.71 -3.28
C ALA A 13 -21.75 -14.60 -2.28
N GLU A 14 -20.71 -15.44 -2.38
CA GLU A 14 -19.51 -15.36 -1.58
C GLU A 14 -18.76 -14.03 -1.83
N GLU A 15 -18.63 -13.63 -3.08
CA GLU A 15 -18.01 -12.38 -3.49
C GLU A 15 -18.73 -11.16 -2.89
N ILE A 16 -20.06 -11.13 -2.92
CA ILE A 16 -20.88 -10.06 -2.31
C ILE A 16 -20.70 -10.05 -0.79
N LEU A 17 -20.68 -11.22 -0.15
CA LEU A 17 -20.46 -11.33 1.29
C LEU A 17 -19.07 -10.81 1.69
N ASP A 18 -18.04 -11.08 0.89
CA ASP A 18 -16.68 -10.59 1.13
C ASP A 18 -16.60 -9.07 1.00
N ILE A 19 -17.24 -8.46 0.00
CA ILE A 19 -17.36 -7.00 -0.09
C ILE A 19 -18.08 -6.42 1.14
N ALA A 20 -19.20 -7.04 1.55
CA ALA A 20 -19.95 -6.57 2.71
C ALA A 20 -19.13 -6.64 4.00
N ARG A 21 -18.36 -7.72 4.20
CA ARG A 21 -17.43 -7.89 5.33
C ARG A 21 -16.33 -6.82 5.31
N VAL A 22 -15.74 -6.57 4.14
CA VAL A 22 -14.73 -5.52 3.97
C VAL A 22 -15.30 -4.14 4.32
N LYS A 23 -16.47 -3.80 3.78
CA LYS A 23 -17.13 -2.52 4.08
C LYS A 23 -17.47 -2.38 5.58
N HIS A 24 -17.92 -3.44 6.21
CA HIS A 24 -18.18 -3.44 7.66
C HIS A 24 -16.90 -3.24 8.48
N GLN A 25 -15.82 -3.94 8.15
CA GLN A 25 -14.52 -3.78 8.82
C GLN A 25 -13.97 -2.36 8.64
N ILE A 26 -14.10 -1.79 7.43
CA ILE A 26 -13.69 -0.43 7.13
C ILE A 26 -14.51 0.60 7.95
N SER A 27 -15.77 0.32 8.30
CA SER A 27 -16.64 1.26 9.01
C SER A 27 -16.19 1.57 10.44
N HIS A 28 -15.40 0.73 11.08
CA HIS A 28 -14.89 0.87 12.46
C HIS A 28 -13.49 1.49 12.57
N ALA A 29 -12.99 2.14 11.51
CA ALA A 29 -11.67 2.73 11.50
C ALA A 29 -11.53 3.90 12.47
N ASN A 30 -10.49 3.88 13.27
CA ASN A 30 -10.06 4.99 14.11
C ASN A 30 -8.87 5.70 13.43
N SER A 31 -9.14 6.81 12.77
CA SER A 31 -8.05 7.64 12.24
C SER A 31 -7.27 8.24 13.40
N SER A 32 -5.95 8.12 13.34
CA SER A 32 -5.02 8.71 14.31
C SER A 32 -3.85 9.34 13.57
N THR A 33 -3.17 10.25 14.25
CA THR A 33 -1.92 10.82 13.74
C THR A 33 -0.79 9.83 13.95
N ILE A 34 -0.22 9.31 12.86
CA ILE A 34 0.86 8.32 12.89
C ILE A 34 2.16 8.87 12.29
N ALA A 35 3.31 8.50 12.87
CA ALA A 35 4.63 8.77 12.29
C ALA A 35 4.83 7.87 11.07
N LEU A 36 4.89 8.45 9.87
CA LEU A 36 4.86 7.69 8.62
C LEU A 36 6.01 6.69 8.50
N ASP A 37 7.26 7.16 8.63
CA ASP A 37 8.43 6.30 8.47
C ASP A 37 8.48 5.20 9.53
N GLY A 38 8.15 5.52 10.79
CA GLY A 38 8.12 4.53 11.87
C GLY A 38 7.08 3.44 11.63
N THR A 39 5.87 3.83 11.21
CA THR A 39 4.80 2.86 10.92
C THR A 39 5.15 2.00 9.71
N VAL A 40 5.69 2.60 8.63
CA VAL A 40 6.09 1.85 7.42
C VAL A 40 7.23 0.88 7.74
N ALA A 41 8.23 1.30 8.53
CA ALA A 41 9.33 0.42 8.95
C ALA A 41 8.82 -0.78 9.76
N GLN A 42 7.91 -0.56 10.71
CA GLN A 42 7.32 -1.64 11.51
C GLN A 42 6.56 -2.62 10.62
N VAL A 43 5.71 -2.12 9.71
CA VAL A 43 4.96 -2.95 8.75
C VAL A 43 5.91 -3.76 7.85
N TRP A 44 7.00 -3.16 7.39
CA TRP A 44 8.02 -3.85 6.59
C TRP A 44 8.67 -5.01 7.34
N HIS A 45 9.06 -4.81 8.59
CA HIS A 45 9.64 -5.85 9.41
C HIS A 45 8.64 -6.97 9.68
N ASP A 46 7.41 -6.64 10.11
CA ASP A 46 6.35 -7.60 10.36
C ASP A 46 6.04 -8.46 9.12
N TRP A 47 6.02 -7.84 7.94
CA TRP A 47 5.77 -8.55 6.69
C TRP A 47 6.90 -9.51 6.32
N ARG A 48 8.15 -9.07 6.48
CA ARG A 48 9.34 -9.90 6.15
C ARG A 48 9.51 -11.10 7.08
N ASP A 49 9.13 -10.96 8.34
CA ASP A 49 9.32 -12.00 9.36
C ASP A 49 8.34 -13.17 9.19
N GLN A 50 7.26 -13.01 8.44
CA GLN A 50 6.27 -14.07 8.24
C GLN A 50 6.73 -15.19 7.31
N ASP A 51 7.61 -14.91 6.35
CA ASP A 51 8.04 -15.89 5.35
C ASP A 51 9.48 -15.59 4.88
N PRO A 52 10.37 -16.58 4.85
CA PRO A 52 11.71 -16.42 4.29
C PRO A 52 11.74 -15.88 2.85
N ALA A 53 10.74 -16.18 2.01
CA ALA A 53 10.64 -15.66 0.66
C ALA A 53 10.45 -14.12 0.64
N ARG A 54 9.93 -13.53 1.72
CA ARG A 54 9.71 -12.09 1.89
C ARG A 54 10.96 -11.32 2.34
N ARG A 55 12.09 -12.00 2.58
CA ARG A 55 13.33 -11.35 3.02
C ARG A 55 14.01 -10.53 1.94
N ARG A 56 13.64 -10.75 0.69
CA ARG A 56 14.09 -9.94 -0.45
C ARG A 56 13.40 -8.59 -0.47
N GLY A 57 14.07 -7.59 -0.96
CA GLY A 57 13.56 -6.24 -1.10
C GLY A 57 14.30 -5.22 -0.25
N GLN A 58 14.10 -3.96 -0.57
CA GLN A 58 14.75 -2.81 0.06
C GLN A 58 13.73 -1.85 0.65
N LEU A 59 14.09 -1.25 1.78
CA LEU A 59 13.33 -0.20 2.45
C LEU A 59 14.07 1.13 2.35
N HIS A 60 13.40 2.17 1.85
CA HIS A 60 13.94 3.53 1.73
C HIS A 60 13.01 4.52 2.42
N LEU A 61 13.40 5.04 3.58
CA LEU A 61 12.62 5.98 4.36
C LEU A 61 13.07 7.42 4.07
N GLY A 62 12.16 8.24 3.54
CA GLY A 62 12.43 9.63 3.14
C GLY A 62 11.34 10.61 3.60
N ALA A 63 10.57 10.24 4.64
CA ALA A 63 9.54 11.08 5.25
C ALA A 63 9.82 11.30 6.74
N GLN A 64 11.07 11.59 7.08
CA GLN A 64 11.49 11.84 8.45
C GLN A 64 10.66 12.96 9.11
N ASP A 65 10.21 12.72 10.35
CA ASP A 65 9.39 13.64 11.16
C ASP A 65 8.02 14.00 10.55
N ILE A 66 7.59 13.27 9.53
CA ILE A 66 6.29 13.46 8.90
C ILE A 66 5.24 12.57 9.57
N HIS A 67 4.14 13.20 9.91
CA HIS A 67 2.95 12.56 10.46
C HIS A 67 1.78 12.67 9.49
N VAL A 68 0.99 11.63 9.42
CA VAL A 68 -0.20 11.54 8.56
C VAL A 68 -1.40 11.06 9.37
N GLU A 69 -2.59 11.49 8.95
CA GLU A 69 -3.86 11.02 9.51
C GLU A 69 -4.27 9.74 8.82
N PHE A 70 -4.13 8.60 9.51
CA PHE A 70 -4.50 7.30 8.99
C PHE A 70 -4.73 6.30 10.14
N ASP A 71 -5.46 5.22 9.90
CA ASP A 71 -5.52 4.11 10.83
C ASP A 71 -4.30 3.19 10.61
N PRO A 72 -3.48 2.89 11.64
CA PRO A 72 -2.27 2.10 11.48
C PRO A 72 -2.55 0.66 10.99
N GLU A 73 -3.65 0.03 11.42
CA GLU A 73 -4.02 -1.31 10.96
C GLU A 73 -4.50 -1.30 9.51
N HIS A 74 -5.18 -0.23 9.10
CA HIS A 74 -5.56 -0.06 7.69
C HIS A 74 -4.34 0.18 6.81
N LEU A 75 -3.36 0.99 7.25
CA LEU A 75 -2.11 1.18 6.51
C LEU A 75 -1.34 -0.14 6.40
N ARG A 76 -1.26 -0.89 7.50
CA ARG A 76 -0.68 -2.23 7.51
C ARG A 76 -1.34 -3.14 6.48
N ARG A 77 -2.67 -3.19 6.44
CA ARG A 77 -3.43 -4.00 5.48
C ARG A 77 -3.18 -3.59 4.03
N VAL A 78 -3.15 -2.28 3.75
CA VAL A 78 -2.82 -1.75 2.42
C VAL A 78 -1.43 -2.19 2.01
N LEU A 79 -0.42 -1.98 2.85
CA LEU A 79 0.96 -2.32 2.52
C LEU A 79 1.17 -3.83 2.36
N PHE A 80 0.56 -4.68 3.19
CA PHE A 80 0.62 -6.14 3.03
C PHE A 80 0.05 -6.58 1.69
N ASN A 81 -1.12 -6.06 1.28
CA ASN A 81 -1.70 -6.36 -0.01
C ASN A 81 -0.81 -5.94 -1.18
N LEU A 82 -0.19 -4.76 -1.10
CA LEU A 82 0.70 -4.25 -2.15
C LEU A 82 2.02 -5.03 -2.20
N LEU A 83 2.60 -5.35 -1.05
CA LEU A 83 3.85 -6.11 -0.95
C LEU A 83 3.66 -7.57 -1.42
N ASP A 84 2.56 -8.23 -1.03
CA ASP A 84 2.25 -9.59 -1.49
C ASP A 84 1.98 -9.62 -2.99
N ASN A 85 1.33 -8.59 -3.52
CA ASN A 85 1.15 -8.43 -4.95
C ASN A 85 2.48 -8.24 -5.69
N ALA A 86 3.35 -7.37 -5.19
CA ALA A 86 4.68 -7.14 -5.75
C ALA A 86 5.55 -8.41 -5.70
N LEU A 87 5.58 -9.12 -4.56
CA LEU A 87 6.32 -10.37 -4.38
C LEU A 87 5.96 -11.44 -5.41
N ARG A 88 4.68 -11.48 -5.81
CA ARG A 88 4.16 -12.49 -6.77
C ARG A 88 4.72 -12.29 -8.17
N TYR A 89 4.98 -11.05 -8.57
CA TYR A 89 5.34 -10.69 -9.95
C TYR A 89 6.76 -10.15 -10.11
N MET A 90 7.50 -9.94 -9.01
CA MET A 90 8.87 -9.43 -9.04
C MET A 90 9.87 -10.46 -9.53
N GLY A 91 11.02 -9.99 -10.01
CA GLY A 91 12.19 -10.79 -10.31
C GLY A 91 12.85 -11.41 -9.07
N PRO A 92 13.91 -12.23 -9.27
CA PRO A 92 14.58 -12.97 -8.20
C PRO A 92 15.58 -12.13 -7.38
N GLU A 93 15.94 -10.94 -7.82
CA GLU A 93 16.99 -10.13 -7.22
C GLU A 93 16.52 -9.44 -5.91
N GLU A 94 17.48 -9.10 -5.05
CA GLU A 94 17.16 -8.46 -3.75
C GLU A 94 16.54 -7.07 -3.89
N ASP A 95 16.86 -6.34 -4.95
CA ASP A 95 16.34 -5.00 -5.23
C ASP A 95 15.16 -4.96 -6.21
N SER A 96 14.62 -6.14 -6.55
CA SER A 96 13.43 -6.28 -7.39
C SER A 96 12.15 -5.79 -6.72
N LEU A 97 12.16 -5.61 -5.39
CA LEU A 97 11.09 -5.03 -4.59
C LEU A 97 11.64 -3.86 -3.77
N GLN A 98 11.00 -2.70 -3.84
CA GLN A 98 11.36 -1.53 -3.05
C GLN A 98 10.14 -0.91 -2.40
N LEU A 99 10.16 -0.79 -1.06
CA LEU A 99 9.20 0.01 -0.30
C LEU A 99 9.86 1.34 0.04
N SER A 100 9.22 2.45 -0.31
CA SER A 100 9.79 3.77 -0.04
C SER A 100 8.75 4.77 0.45
N THR A 101 9.16 5.66 1.35
CA THR A 101 8.40 6.85 1.73
C THR A 101 9.06 8.08 1.14
N ARG A 102 8.26 9.09 0.82
CA ARG A 102 8.74 10.36 0.25
C ARG A 102 7.86 11.52 0.67
N VAL A 103 8.45 12.71 0.64
CA VAL A 103 7.73 13.98 0.76
C VAL A 103 8.03 14.83 -0.46
N THR A 104 6.99 15.31 -1.11
CA THR A 104 7.13 16.24 -2.25
C THR A 104 7.56 17.62 -1.76
N ALA A 105 8.04 18.47 -2.68
CA ALA A 105 8.33 19.87 -2.39
C ALA A 105 7.11 20.66 -1.85
N SER A 106 5.89 20.24 -2.20
CA SER A 106 4.64 20.79 -1.66
C SER A 106 4.27 20.25 -0.27
N GLY A 107 5.11 19.41 0.35
CA GLY A 107 4.87 18.83 1.67
C GLY A 107 3.92 17.63 1.69
N ARG A 108 3.52 17.10 0.53
CA ARG A 108 2.67 15.91 0.45
C ARG A 108 3.50 14.65 0.67
N ALA A 109 3.14 13.86 1.66
CA ALA A 109 3.77 12.58 1.91
C ALA A 109 3.14 11.45 1.09
N SER A 110 3.95 10.45 0.75
CA SER A 110 3.51 9.24 0.07
C SER A 110 4.33 8.03 0.50
N VAL A 111 3.73 6.85 0.37
CA VAL A 111 4.41 5.56 0.43
C VAL A 111 4.24 4.83 -0.89
N GLN A 112 5.31 4.24 -1.40
CA GLN A 112 5.32 3.57 -2.69
C GLN A 112 5.90 2.17 -2.56
N VAL A 113 5.19 1.19 -3.12
CA VAL A 113 5.68 -0.17 -3.37
C VAL A 113 6.01 -0.26 -4.86
N TRP A 114 7.28 -0.49 -5.18
CA TRP A 114 7.76 -0.68 -6.54
C TRP A 114 8.31 -2.10 -6.73
N SER A 115 8.06 -2.70 -7.89
CA SER A 115 8.67 -3.97 -8.29
C SER A 115 9.00 -4.00 -9.77
N ASP A 116 10.08 -4.72 -10.13
CA ASP A 116 10.59 -4.85 -11.50
C ASP A 116 9.78 -5.82 -12.39
N GLY A 117 8.56 -6.14 -11.97
CA GLY A 117 7.66 -7.03 -12.72
C GLY A 117 7.34 -6.56 -14.14
N ALA A 118 6.84 -7.48 -14.95
CA ALA A 118 6.40 -7.20 -16.31
C ALA A 118 5.37 -6.07 -16.36
N PRO A 119 5.30 -5.31 -17.47
CA PRO A 119 4.27 -4.29 -17.66
C PRO A 119 2.88 -4.93 -17.63
N LEU A 120 1.91 -4.21 -17.08
CA LEU A 120 0.51 -4.59 -17.14
C LEU A 120 -0.07 -4.21 -18.50
N ASP A 121 -0.99 -5.01 -19.00
CA ASP A 121 -1.77 -4.63 -20.18
C ASP A 121 -2.66 -3.43 -19.88
N GLN A 122 -2.86 -2.53 -20.84
CA GLN A 122 -3.72 -1.35 -20.68
C GLN A 122 -5.15 -1.68 -20.26
N SER A 123 -5.67 -2.83 -20.67
CA SER A 123 -6.98 -3.32 -20.24
C SER A 123 -6.99 -3.66 -18.76
N ILE A 124 -5.89 -4.19 -18.23
CA ILE A 124 -5.70 -4.49 -16.82
C ILE A 124 -5.55 -3.19 -16.00
N GLU A 125 -4.73 -2.26 -16.47
CA GLU A 125 -4.49 -0.99 -15.76
C GLU A 125 -5.78 -0.22 -15.47
N ARG A 126 -6.73 -0.20 -16.41
CA ARG A 126 -8.01 0.52 -16.26
C ARG A 126 -8.90 -0.03 -15.17
N HIS A 127 -8.75 -1.31 -14.84
CA HIS A 127 -9.64 -2.04 -13.93
C HIS A 127 -8.93 -2.53 -12.67
N LEU A 128 -7.67 -2.10 -12.43
CA LEU A 128 -6.82 -2.59 -11.33
C LEU A 128 -7.46 -2.53 -9.96
N PHE A 129 -8.24 -1.50 -9.72
CA PHE A 129 -8.89 -1.25 -8.43
C PHE A 129 -10.37 -1.62 -8.43
N GLU A 130 -10.88 -2.27 -9.47
CA GLU A 130 -12.25 -2.79 -9.47
C GLU A 130 -12.34 -4.10 -8.68
N PRO A 131 -13.44 -4.33 -7.98
CA PRO A 131 -13.61 -5.57 -7.22
C PRO A 131 -13.69 -6.77 -8.19
N PHE A 132 -13.13 -7.90 -7.76
CA PHE A 132 -13.10 -9.17 -8.51
C PHE A 132 -12.31 -9.14 -9.81
N PHE A 133 -11.60 -8.07 -10.09
CA PHE A 133 -10.73 -7.99 -11.23
C PHE A 133 -9.38 -8.62 -10.88
N SER A 134 -9.07 -9.73 -11.51
CA SER A 134 -7.80 -10.44 -11.37
C SER A 134 -7.42 -11.09 -12.69
N SER A 135 -6.15 -10.97 -13.06
CA SER A 135 -5.56 -11.71 -14.19
C SER A 135 -5.35 -13.20 -13.89
N GLU A 136 -5.49 -13.62 -12.62
CA GLU A 136 -5.28 -14.99 -12.17
C GLU A 136 -6.56 -15.59 -11.56
N SER A 137 -6.85 -16.83 -11.94
CA SER A 137 -8.02 -17.58 -11.47
C SER A 137 -7.98 -17.95 -9.98
N ARG A 138 -6.84 -17.82 -9.31
CA ARG A 138 -6.62 -18.18 -7.90
C ARG A 138 -6.66 -17.01 -6.93
N SER A 139 -6.73 -15.77 -7.40
CA SER A 139 -6.85 -14.60 -6.54
C SER A 139 -8.28 -14.08 -6.51
N SER A 140 -8.73 -13.60 -5.34
CA SER A 140 -10.10 -13.06 -5.20
C SER A 140 -10.35 -11.78 -6.00
N GLY A 141 -9.29 -11.12 -6.50
CA GLY A 141 -9.39 -9.81 -7.14
C GLY A 141 -9.85 -8.68 -6.22
N LEU A 142 -9.86 -8.91 -4.90
CA LEU A 142 -10.31 -7.92 -3.91
C LEU A 142 -9.18 -7.11 -3.29
N GLY A 143 -7.92 -7.56 -3.37
CA GLY A 143 -6.80 -6.94 -2.65
C GLY A 143 -6.60 -5.47 -2.98
N LEU A 144 -6.52 -5.11 -4.27
CA LEU A 144 -6.33 -3.71 -4.71
C LEU A 144 -7.60 -2.88 -4.53
N TYR A 145 -8.79 -3.47 -4.70
CA TYR A 145 -10.06 -2.83 -4.36
C TYR A 145 -10.09 -2.43 -2.87
N ILE A 146 -9.72 -3.34 -1.97
CA ILE A 146 -9.61 -3.06 -0.52
C ILE A 146 -8.62 -1.92 -0.26
N CYS A 147 -7.46 -1.92 -0.92
CA CYS A 147 -6.48 -0.83 -0.79
C CYS A 147 -7.09 0.52 -1.14
N ARG A 148 -7.85 0.63 -2.23
CA ARG A 148 -8.53 1.86 -2.64
C ARG A 148 -9.57 2.30 -1.62
N GLU A 149 -10.47 1.41 -1.20
CA GLU A 149 -11.52 1.72 -0.21
C GLU A 149 -10.92 2.21 1.13
N LEU A 150 -9.84 1.58 1.59
CA LEU A 150 -9.14 1.99 2.81
C LEU A 150 -8.48 3.37 2.65
N CYS A 151 -7.82 3.63 1.52
CA CYS A 151 -7.20 4.92 1.24
C CYS A 151 -8.26 6.04 1.18
N GLU A 152 -9.33 5.86 0.40
CA GLU A 152 -10.40 6.84 0.22
C GLU A 152 -11.08 7.20 1.55
N ARG A 153 -11.30 6.20 2.43
CA ARG A 153 -11.85 6.43 3.75
C ARG A 153 -11.03 7.42 4.59
N HIS A 154 -9.70 7.38 4.47
CA HIS A 154 -8.79 8.28 5.19
C HIS A 154 -8.42 9.53 4.37
N GLY A 155 -9.10 9.75 3.25
CA GLY A 155 -8.84 10.89 2.35
C GLY A 155 -7.49 10.81 1.64
N ALA A 156 -6.87 9.63 1.58
CA ALA A 156 -5.69 9.33 0.77
C ALA A 156 -6.11 8.82 -0.62
N THR A 157 -5.16 8.84 -1.56
CA THR A 157 -5.34 8.24 -2.88
C THR A 157 -4.36 7.10 -3.08
N ILE A 158 -4.72 6.13 -3.91
CA ILE A 158 -3.81 5.11 -4.39
C ILE A 158 -3.78 5.13 -5.90
N ASP A 159 -2.57 5.15 -6.47
CA ASP A 159 -2.35 5.25 -7.90
C ASP A 159 -1.35 4.18 -8.35
N TYR A 160 -1.48 3.75 -9.62
CA TYR A 160 -0.53 2.88 -10.28
C TYR A 160 0.20 3.66 -11.38
N GLN A 161 1.51 3.44 -11.48
CA GLN A 161 2.34 3.96 -12.55
C GLN A 161 3.46 2.99 -12.89
N ARG A 162 3.86 2.95 -14.15
CA ARG A 162 5.12 2.33 -14.53
C ARG A 162 6.23 3.38 -14.41
N THR A 163 7.23 3.11 -13.57
CA THR A 163 8.31 4.08 -13.29
C THR A 163 9.67 3.40 -13.21
N GLY A 164 10.73 4.17 -13.54
CA GLY A 164 12.12 3.73 -13.42
C GLY A 164 12.63 3.79 -11.99
N ARG A 165 13.49 2.83 -11.65
CA ARG A 165 14.29 2.80 -10.42
C ARG A 165 15.70 2.34 -10.74
N THR A 166 16.67 2.92 -10.05
CA THR A 166 18.04 2.42 -10.07
C THR A 166 18.12 1.18 -9.21
N THR A 167 18.63 0.11 -9.79
CA THR A 167 18.85 -1.19 -9.17
C THR A 167 20.31 -1.58 -9.34
N GLN A 168 20.75 -2.69 -8.74
CA GLN A 168 22.09 -3.22 -8.94
C GLN A 168 22.36 -3.61 -10.42
N ARG A 169 21.30 -3.84 -11.19
CA ARG A 169 21.35 -4.12 -12.64
C ARG A 169 21.32 -2.87 -13.51
N GLY A 170 21.35 -1.67 -12.92
CA GLY A 170 21.13 -0.38 -13.58
C GLY A 170 19.70 0.12 -13.50
N ASP A 171 19.33 1.03 -14.39
CA ASP A 171 17.98 1.61 -14.39
C ASP A 171 16.97 0.62 -14.97
N MET A 172 16.01 0.22 -14.12
CA MET A 172 14.96 -0.74 -14.45
C MET A 172 13.58 -0.08 -14.42
N GLN A 173 12.75 -0.43 -15.39
CA GLN A 173 11.33 -0.05 -15.40
C GLN A 173 10.50 -1.07 -14.61
N GLY A 174 9.64 -0.57 -13.71
CA GLY A 174 8.83 -1.44 -12.86
C GLY A 174 7.45 -0.86 -12.57
N ASN A 175 6.65 -1.67 -11.90
CA ASN A 175 5.30 -1.34 -11.48
C ASN A 175 5.34 -0.67 -10.11
N ALA A 176 4.75 0.51 -9.98
CA ALA A 176 4.71 1.28 -8.76
C ALA A 176 3.27 1.55 -8.32
N PHE A 177 2.93 1.13 -7.11
CA PHE A 177 1.70 1.52 -6.43
C PHE A 177 2.03 2.56 -5.39
N THR A 178 1.40 3.73 -5.47
CA THR A 178 1.69 4.88 -4.61
C THR A 178 0.46 5.28 -3.83
N VAL A 179 0.56 5.27 -2.51
CA VAL A 179 -0.43 5.86 -1.61
C VAL A 179 0.02 7.27 -1.27
N SER A 180 -0.82 8.27 -1.58
CA SER A 180 -0.57 9.69 -1.30
C SER A 180 -1.51 10.17 -0.20
N PHE A 181 -0.95 10.75 0.87
CA PHE A 181 -1.70 11.22 2.01
C PHE A 181 -2.17 12.67 1.82
N ARG A 182 -3.41 12.95 2.21
CA ARG A 182 -4.00 14.27 2.04
C ARG A 182 -3.53 15.27 3.08
N LYS A 183 -3.40 14.82 4.34
CA LYS A 183 -2.96 15.63 5.47
C LYS A 183 -1.59 15.15 5.92
N THR A 184 -0.62 16.05 5.89
CA THR A 184 0.72 15.82 6.41
C THR A 184 1.08 16.95 7.35
N GLY A 185 1.72 16.64 8.47
CA GLY A 185 2.20 17.60 9.43
C GLY A 185 3.57 17.20 9.95
N ARG A 186 4.41 18.19 10.28
CA ARG A 186 5.51 17.99 11.20
C ARG A 186 4.98 18.28 12.60
N LEU A 187 5.20 17.40 13.55
CA LEU A 187 5.00 17.78 14.94
C LEU A 187 5.97 18.95 15.21
N LYS A 188 5.42 20.11 15.51
CA LYS A 188 6.24 21.17 16.14
C LYS A 188 6.72 20.58 17.45
N GLU A 189 8.02 20.53 17.68
CA GLU A 189 8.54 20.30 19.02
C GLU A 189 7.83 21.29 19.94
N PRO A 190 7.34 20.85 21.12
CA PRO A 190 6.84 21.78 22.11
C PRO A 190 8.00 22.75 22.38
N ALA A 191 7.75 24.05 22.20
CA ALA A 191 8.74 25.09 22.50
C ALA A 191 9.34 24.77 23.86
N SER A 192 10.66 24.61 23.92
CA SER A 192 11.38 24.31 25.13
C SER A 192 10.98 25.36 26.18
N LEU A 193 10.42 24.92 27.31
CA LEU A 193 10.06 25.75 28.44
C LEU A 193 11.27 26.42 29.14
N PHE A 194 12.44 26.29 28.54
CA PHE A 194 13.72 26.81 29.11
C PHE A 194 14.21 28.12 28.47
N ASP A 195 13.48 28.72 27.53
CA ASP A 195 13.84 30.00 26.92
C ASP A 195 13.26 31.24 27.65
N THR A 196 12.93 31.12 28.93
CA THR A 196 12.54 32.26 29.71
C THR A 196 13.28 32.24 31.03
N VAL A 197 14.53 32.67 31.05
CA VAL A 197 15.14 33.45 32.14
C VAL A 197 16.49 34.04 31.64
N VAL A 198 16.52 35.29 31.25
CA VAL A 198 17.63 36.18 31.62
C VAL A 198 17.06 37.60 31.70
N VAL A 199 16.96 38.10 32.89
CA VAL A 199 17.13 39.52 33.20
C VAL A 199 18.47 39.67 33.80
#